data_06e594eb9edd713fed6864b4d6e2d46d
#
_entry.id   06e594eb9edd713fed6864b4d6e2d46d
#
_cell.length_a   1.000
_cell.length_b   1.000
_cell.length_c   1.000
_cell.angle_alpha   90.00
_cell.angle_beta   90.00
_cell.angle_gamma   90.00
#
_symmetry.space_group_name_H-M   'P 1'
#
loop_
_entity.id
_entity.type
_entity.pdbx_description
1 polymer ?
#
loop_
_entity_poly.entity_id
_entity_poly.type
_entity_poly.pdbx_seq_one_letter_code
_entity_poly.pdbx_strand_id
1 'polypeptide(L)'
;IMFVMDTVEMNMRFYSQQAAYEKARYEAEHDGMTGLLNKKAGWKHMRKYFDRMDSHDEAMLMFVDIDDFKIINDTYGHTVGDFWIREVASQLRHIYRQDDIICRYGGDEFIVLIRNTASEQVLETTLGMFFQQLTRASEQRGQDVHCSVGVCRIAAIRISGNRDTSRNTDGENGEDTRGGVDFGQCVKQADLALYETKRFNKGTFNVYNYDRS
;
A
#
# COMPACT_ATOMS: atom_id res chain seq x y z
N ILE A 1 25.01 -41.20 -24.60
CA ILE A 1 25.48 -40.63 -23.30
C ILE A 1 25.82 -39.15 -23.51
N MET A 2 26.60 -38.76 -24.53
CA MET A 2 26.99 -37.37 -24.80
C MET A 2 25.78 -36.43 -24.99
N PHE A 3 24.79 -36.81 -25.77
CA PHE A 3 23.58 -36.03 -26.04
C PHE A 3 22.72 -35.75 -24.76
N VAL A 4 22.69 -36.68 -23.82
CA VAL A 4 21.96 -36.54 -22.56
C VAL A 4 22.70 -35.54 -21.62
N MET A 5 24.02 -35.57 -21.62
CA MET A 5 24.84 -34.64 -20.83
C MET A 5 24.66 -33.20 -21.32
N ASP A 6 24.68 -32.99 -22.66
CA ASP A 6 24.47 -31.65 -23.24
C ASP A 6 23.09 -31.08 -22.89
N THR A 7 22.05 -31.93 -22.89
CA THR A 7 20.69 -31.51 -22.51
C THR A 7 20.58 -31.16 -21.04
N VAL A 8 21.22 -31.91 -20.15
CA VAL A 8 21.25 -31.62 -18.71
C VAL A 8 21.97 -30.31 -18.43
N GLU A 9 23.14 -30.12 -19.06
CA GLU A 9 23.92 -28.89 -18.89
C GLU A 9 23.16 -27.66 -19.40
N MET A 10 22.48 -27.76 -20.55
CA MET A 10 21.67 -26.68 -21.10
C MET A 10 20.47 -26.35 -20.16
N ASN A 11 19.79 -27.37 -19.61
CA ASN A 11 18.71 -27.16 -18.65
C ASN A 11 19.22 -26.49 -17.36
N MET A 12 20.35 -26.92 -16.82
CA MET A 12 20.94 -26.31 -15.63
C MET A 12 21.32 -24.85 -15.86
N ARG A 13 21.88 -24.51 -17.02
CA ARG A 13 22.18 -23.11 -17.40
C ARG A 13 20.88 -22.28 -17.52
N PHE A 14 19.85 -22.84 -18.14
CA PHE A 14 18.54 -22.17 -18.27
C PHE A 14 17.94 -21.87 -16.88
N TYR A 15 17.88 -22.86 -15.97
CA TYR A 15 17.35 -22.65 -14.62
C TYR A 15 18.20 -21.69 -13.80
N SER A 16 19.52 -21.74 -13.91
CA SER A 16 20.40 -20.81 -13.21
C SER A 16 20.23 -19.36 -13.70
N GLN A 17 20.07 -19.18 -15.02
CA GLN A 17 19.82 -17.86 -15.61
C GLN A 17 18.45 -17.30 -15.23
N GLN A 18 17.42 -18.16 -15.21
CA GLN A 18 16.07 -17.77 -14.77
C GLN A 18 16.08 -17.36 -13.29
N ALA A 19 16.71 -18.15 -12.43
CA ALA A 19 16.84 -17.83 -11.00
C ALA A 19 17.60 -16.52 -10.77
N ALA A 20 18.69 -16.28 -11.53
CA ALA A 20 19.43 -15.03 -11.46
C ALA A 20 18.59 -13.82 -11.91
N TYR A 21 17.80 -14.00 -12.98
CA TYR A 21 16.87 -12.95 -13.45
C TYR A 21 15.77 -12.64 -12.43
N GLU A 22 15.14 -13.67 -11.85
CA GLU A 22 14.10 -13.50 -10.81
C GLU A 22 14.68 -12.81 -9.57
N LYS A 23 15.88 -13.20 -9.14
CA LYS A 23 16.59 -12.55 -8.03
C LYS A 23 16.87 -11.08 -8.33
N ALA A 24 17.44 -10.78 -9.49
CA ALA A 24 17.73 -9.40 -9.89
C ALA A 24 16.46 -8.55 -9.98
N ARG A 25 15.37 -9.12 -10.49
CA ARG A 25 14.05 -8.46 -10.54
C ARG A 25 13.51 -8.20 -9.13
N TYR A 26 13.61 -9.18 -8.23
CA TYR A 26 13.18 -9.02 -6.84
C TYR A 26 13.97 -7.90 -6.15
N GLU A 27 15.29 -7.90 -6.27
CA GLU A 27 16.17 -6.87 -5.71
C GLU A 27 15.89 -5.47 -6.29
N ALA A 28 15.51 -5.38 -7.58
CA ALA A 28 15.14 -4.12 -8.22
C ALA A 28 13.78 -3.57 -7.78
N GLU A 29 12.85 -4.42 -7.34
CA GLU A 29 11.49 -4.02 -6.97
C GLU A 29 11.26 -3.94 -5.45
N HIS A 30 12.15 -4.51 -4.61
CA HIS A 30 11.97 -4.55 -3.17
C HIS A 30 12.99 -3.69 -2.41
N ASP A 31 12.59 -3.22 -1.23
CA ASP A 31 13.46 -2.53 -0.28
C ASP A 31 14.30 -3.56 0.49
N GLY A 32 15.62 -3.38 0.45
CA GLY A 32 16.56 -4.35 1.03
C GLY A 32 16.49 -4.50 2.55
N MET A 33 15.93 -3.51 3.27
CA MET A 33 15.78 -3.57 4.72
C MET A 33 14.51 -4.28 5.15
N THR A 34 13.40 -4.01 4.47
CA THR A 34 12.05 -4.44 4.87
C THR A 34 11.52 -5.60 4.02
N GLY A 35 12.05 -5.78 2.82
CA GLY A 35 11.55 -6.72 1.82
C GLY A 35 10.15 -6.37 1.29
N LEU A 36 9.59 -5.22 1.64
CA LEU A 36 8.40 -4.65 0.99
C LEU A 36 8.78 -4.14 -0.40
N LEU A 37 7.79 -3.81 -1.24
CA LEU A 37 8.10 -3.07 -2.46
C LEU A 37 8.85 -1.78 -2.11
N ASN A 38 9.81 -1.41 -2.92
CA ASN A 38 10.43 -0.09 -2.82
C ASN A 38 9.50 0.98 -3.40
N LYS A 39 9.78 2.25 -3.14
CA LYS A 39 8.99 3.40 -3.61
C LYS A 39 8.66 3.33 -5.09
N LYS A 40 9.64 3.03 -5.95
CA LYS A 40 9.46 3.00 -7.41
C LYS A 40 8.51 1.89 -7.84
N ALA A 41 8.68 0.70 -7.32
CA ALA A 41 7.83 -0.44 -7.65
C ALA A 41 6.42 -0.27 -7.08
N GLY A 42 6.29 0.13 -5.82
CA GLY A 42 5.00 0.43 -5.19
C GLY A 42 4.20 1.45 -5.99
N TRP A 43 4.83 2.57 -6.35
CA TRP A 43 4.21 3.62 -7.16
C TRP A 43 3.73 3.12 -8.52
N LYS A 44 4.57 2.34 -9.21
CA LYS A 44 4.23 1.73 -10.50
C LYS A 44 3.03 0.78 -10.39
N HIS A 45 3.00 -0.07 -9.35
CA HIS A 45 1.92 -1.03 -9.15
C HIS A 45 0.61 -0.34 -8.76
N MET A 46 0.66 0.65 -7.88
CA MET A 46 -0.51 1.44 -7.47
C MET A 46 -1.09 2.20 -8.66
N ARG A 47 -0.27 2.94 -9.41
CA ARG A 47 -0.73 3.65 -10.61
C ARG A 47 -1.42 2.70 -11.59
N LYS A 48 -0.80 1.55 -11.89
CA LYS A 48 -1.41 0.54 -12.77
C LYS A 48 -2.76 0.02 -12.27
N TYR A 49 -2.97 -0.04 -10.96
CA TYR A 49 -4.27 -0.38 -10.37
C TYR A 49 -5.27 0.75 -10.61
N PHE A 50 -4.93 1.99 -10.30
CA PHE A 50 -5.79 3.15 -10.50
C PHE A 50 -6.16 3.37 -11.98
N ASP A 51 -5.23 3.14 -12.93
CA ASP A 51 -5.49 3.24 -14.37
C ASP A 51 -6.56 2.24 -14.87
N ARG A 52 -6.94 1.25 -14.05
CA ARG A 52 -7.92 0.21 -14.37
C ARG A 52 -9.21 0.32 -13.54
N MET A 53 -9.23 1.20 -12.56
CA MET A 53 -10.41 1.40 -11.71
C MET A 53 -11.54 2.02 -12.51
N ASP A 54 -12.74 1.52 -12.29
CA ASP A 54 -13.98 2.09 -12.79
C ASP A 54 -14.83 2.69 -11.65
N SER A 55 -16.04 3.14 -11.99
CA SER A 55 -16.95 3.78 -11.03
C SER A 55 -17.46 2.85 -9.93
N HIS A 56 -17.35 1.54 -10.11
CA HIS A 56 -17.82 0.52 -9.15
C HIS A 56 -16.70 0.00 -8.25
N ASP A 57 -15.46 0.29 -8.60
CA ASP A 57 -14.31 -0.16 -7.81
C ASP A 57 -14.16 0.66 -6.54
N GLU A 58 -13.73 -0.02 -5.50
CA GLU A 58 -13.45 0.56 -4.19
C GLU A 58 -12.00 0.32 -3.80
N ALA A 59 -11.40 1.27 -3.11
CA ALA A 59 -10.04 1.13 -2.58
C ALA A 59 -9.81 2.07 -1.40
N MET A 60 -8.74 1.84 -0.65
CA MET A 60 -8.21 2.77 0.35
C MET A 60 -6.70 2.91 0.18
N LEU A 61 -6.24 4.13 0.00
CA LEU A 61 -4.82 4.47 -0.05
C LEU A 61 -4.41 5.08 1.28
N MET A 62 -3.38 4.53 1.91
CA MET A 62 -2.93 4.99 3.23
C MET A 62 -1.46 5.34 3.20
N PHE A 63 -1.11 6.45 3.86
CA PHE A 63 0.24 6.77 4.30
C PHE A 63 0.38 6.39 5.77
N VAL A 64 1.45 5.71 6.11
CA VAL A 64 1.83 5.32 7.47
C VAL A 64 3.22 5.87 7.75
N ASP A 65 3.40 6.51 8.90
CA ASP A 65 4.67 7.12 9.28
C ASP A 65 4.95 6.88 10.77
N ILE A 66 6.21 6.57 11.11
CA ILE A 66 6.62 6.38 12.51
C ILE A 66 6.80 7.75 13.16
N ASP A 67 6.01 8.01 14.20
CA ASP A 67 6.03 9.30 14.88
C ASP A 67 7.37 9.55 15.57
N ASP A 68 7.87 10.77 15.41
CA ASP A 68 9.11 11.23 16.05
C ASP A 68 10.32 10.33 15.81
N PHE A 69 10.40 9.69 14.63
CA PHE A 69 11.44 8.71 14.29
C PHE A 69 12.86 9.22 14.50
N LYS A 70 13.08 10.51 14.25
CA LYS A 70 14.37 11.14 14.54
C LYS A 70 14.71 11.09 16.02
N ILE A 71 13.74 11.32 16.91
CA ILE A 71 13.94 11.25 18.36
C ILE A 71 14.29 9.82 18.77
N ILE A 72 13.64 8.82 18.18
CA ILE A 72 13.98 7.39 18.40
C ILE A 72 15.45 7.12 18.06
N ASN A 73 15.88 7.57 16.88
CA ASN A 73 17.27 7.42 16.46
C ASN A 73 18.26 8.16 17.38
N ASP A 74 17.93 9.39 17.73
CA ASP A 74 18.80 10.23 18.58
C ASP A 74 18.89 9.68 20.02
N THR A 75 17.82 9.05 20.53
CA THR A 75 17.74 8.52 21.90
C THR A 75 18.31 7.11 22.02
N TYR A 76 17.98 6.22 21.07
CA TYR A 76 18.27 4.78 21.17
C TYR A 76 19.27 4.29 20.12
N GLY A 77 19.69 5.15 19.21
CA GLY A 77 20.60 4.83 18.11
C GLY A 77 19.91 4.24 16.86
N HIS A 78 20.59 4.37 15.72
CA HIS A 78 20.06 3.95 14.40
C HIS A 78 19.70 2.46 14.33
N THR A 79 20.39 1.58 15.07
CA THR A 79 20.07 0.14 15.10
C THR A 79 18.67 -0.11 15.65
N VAL A 80 18.23 0.70 16.62
CA VAL A 80 16.87 0.63 17.18
C VAL A 80 15.87 1.20 16.19
N GLY A 81 16.17 2.32 15.53
CA GLY A 81 15.35 2.84 14.46
C GLY A 81 15.15 1.83 13.33
N ASP A 82 16.23 1.18 12.88
CA ASP A 82 16.16 0.11 11.88
C ASP A 82 15.29 -1.08 12.31
N PHE A 83 15.33 -1.42 13.60
CA PHE A 83 14.42 -2.43 14.17
C PHE A 83 12.96 -2.01 14.02
N TRP A 84 12.61 -0.76 14.37
CA TRP A 84 11.22 -0.29 14.28
C TRP A 84 10.72 -0.20 12.85
N ILE A 85 11.57 0.19 11.90
CA ILE A 85 11.23 0.15 10.47
C ILE A 85 10.87 -1.29 10.05
N ARG A 86 11.67 -2.30 10.44
CA ARG A 86 11.40 -3.71 10.12
C ARG A 86 10.17 -4.23 10.83
N GLU A 87 9.94 -3.82 12.07
CA GLU A 87 8.77 -4.23 12.86
C GLU A 87 7.48 -3.71 12.22
N VAL A 88 7.40 -2.41 11.91
CA VAL A 88 6.25 -1.81 11.21
C VAL A 88 6.03 -2.51 9.86
N ALA A 89 7.06 -2.70 9.07
CA ALA A 89 6.96 -3.41 7.78
C ALA A 89 6.43 -4.84 7.93
N SER A 90 6.89 -5.56 8.96
CA SER A 90 6.42 -6.92 9.28
C SER A 90 4.96 -6.95 9.66
N GLN A 91 4.52 -6.03 10.51
CA GLN A 91 3.13 -5.93 10.95
C GLN A 91 2.21 -5.60 9.76
N LEU A 92 2.57 -4.61 8.94
CA LEU A 92 1.80 -4.29 7.73
C LEU A 92 1.65 -5.51 6.82
N ARG A 93 2.73 -6.28 6.61
CA ARG A 93 2.68 -7.50 5.78
C ARG A 93 1.77 -8.58 6.36
N HIS A 94 1.67 -8.71 7.68
CA HIS A 94 0.83 -9.73 8.32
C HIS A 94 -0.66 -9.34 8.37
N ILE A 95 -0.96 -8.05 8.45
CA ILE A 95 -2.33 -7.55 8.58
C ILE A 95 -3.03 -7.48 7.23
N TYR A 96 -2.32 -7.01 6.20
CA TYR A 96 -2.90 -6.83 4.87
C TYR A 96 -2.71 -8.08 3.99
N ARG A 97 -3.61 -8.23 3.00
CA ARG A 97 -3.65 -9.40 2.13
C ARG A 97 -2.48 -9.39 1.13
N GLN A 98 -2.16 -10.56 0.60
CA GLN A 98 -1.13 -10.69 -0.45
C GLN A 98 -1.45 -9.85 -1.69
N ASP A 99 -2.73 -9.63 -1.95
CA ASP A 99 -3.19 -8.82 -3.09
C ASP A 99 -3.10 -7.32 -2.85
N ASP A 100 -3.01 -6.85 -1.61
CA ASP A 100 -2.80 -5.44 -1.30
C ASP A 100 -1.37 -5.03 -1.64
N ILE A 101 -1.19 -3.75 -1.96
CA ILE A 101 0.13 -3.24 -2.34
C ILE A 101 0.71 -2.48 -1.16
N ILE A 102 1.85 -2.96 -0.66
CA ILE A 102 2.57 -2.34 0.46
C ILE A 102 3.96 -1.96 0.00
N CYS A 103 4.36 -0.71 0.19
CA CYS A 103 5.71 -0.27 -0.13
C CYS A 103 6.31 0.61 0.96
N ARG A 104 7.63 0.57 1.08
CA ARG A 104 8.38 1.57 1.82
C ARG A 104 8.59 2.79 0.92
N TYR A 105 8.01 3.92 1.32
CA TYR A 105 8.03 5.14 0.52
C TYR A 105 9.28 5.99 0.75
N GLY A 106 9.76 6.03 1.97
CA GLY A 106 10.96 6.77 2.38
C GLY A 106 11.41 6.31 3.75
N GLY A 107 12.45 6.83 4.32
CA GLY A 107 12.99 6.54 5.64
C GLY A 107 12.10 5.69 6.58
N ASP A 108 11.17 6.33 7.22
CA ASP A 108 10.20 5.82 8.19
C ASP A 108 8.75 5.80 7.65
N GLU A 109 8.56 6.09 6.34
CA GLU A 109 7.27 6.21 5.69
C GLU A 109 6.92 4.98 4.86
N PHE A 110 5.65 4.55 4.95
CA PHE A 110 5.09 3.44 4.18
C PHE A 110 3.80 3.87 3.49
N ILE A 111 3.49 3.21 2.37
CA ILE A 111 2.20 3.36 1.70
C ILE A 111 1.57 1.98 1.56
N VAL A 112 0.27 1.93 1.84
CA VAL A 112 -0.56 0.74 1.68
C VAL A 112 -1.74 1.07 0.79
N LEU A 113 -1.98 0.26 -0.24
CA LEU A 113 -3.20 0.29 -1.04
C LEU A 113 -3.99 -0.98 -0.76
N ILE A 114 -5.11 -0.81 -0.06
CA ILE A 114 -6.11 -1.87 0.16
C ILE A 114 -7.03 -1.86 -1.05
N ARG A 115 -7.13 -3.01 -1.73
CA ARG A 115 -7.90 -3.15 -2.96
C ARG A 115 -9.27 -3.73 -2.71
N ASN A 116 -10.22 -3.37 -3.58
CA ASN A 116 -11.57 -3.94 -3.65
C ASN A 116 -12.38 -3.77 -2.35
N THR A 117 -12.15 -2.71 -1.61
CA THR A 117 -12.95 -2.34 -0.45
C THR A 117 -12.75 -0.88 -0.05
N ALA A 118 -13.84 -0.24 0.37
CA ALA A 118 -13.86 1.04 1.07
C ALA A 118 -14.62 0.93 2.41
N SER A 119 -14.71 -0.28 2.96
CA SER A 119 -15.42 -0.56 4.22
C SER A 119 -14.73 0.08 5.41
N GLU A 120 -15.45 0.95 6.12
CA GLU A 120 -14.97 1.58 7.36
C GLU A 120 -14.64 0.54 8.43
N GLN A 121 -15.45 -0.50 8.55
CA GLN A 121 -15.20 -1.60 9.49
C GLN A 121 -13.91 -2.35 9.19
N VAL A 122 -13.59 -2.58 7.90
CA VAL A 122 -12.30 -3.20 7.51
C VAL A 122 -11.15 -2.29 7.90
N LEU A 123 -11.27 -0.98 7.63
CA LEU A 123 -10.26 0.00 8.00
C LEU A 123 -10.02 0.04 9.51
N GLU A 124 -11.07 0.21 10.30
CA GLU A 124 -10.98 0.26 11.77
C GLU A 124 -10.40 -1.03 12.34
N THR A 125 -10.83 -2.19 11.84
CA THR A 125 -10.32 -3.49 12.30
C THR A 125 -8.83 -3.64 12.00
N THR A 126 -8.41 -3.36 10.78
CA THR A 126 -7.00 -3.54 10.37
C THR A 126 -6.07 -2.53 11.06
N LEU A 127 -6.47 -1.27 11.16
CA LEU A 127 -5.71 -0.25 11.89
C LEU A 127 -5.72 -0.51 13.39
N GLY A 128 -6.84 -0.96 13.96
CA GLY A 128 -6.92 -1.36 15.37
C GLY A 128 -5.94 -2.49 15.70
N MET A 129 -5.85 -3.51 14.83
CA MET A 129 -4.85 -4.58 14.97
C MET A 129 -3.42 -4.04 14.86
N PHE A 130 -3.17 -3.17 13.90
CA PHE A 130 -1.85 -2.56 13.70
C PHE A 130 -1.39 -1.78 14.93
N PHE A 131 -2.19 -0.85 15.42
CA PHE A 131 -1.86 -0.05 16.60
C PHE A 131 -1.70 -0.92 17.85
N GLN A 132 -2.56 -1.93 18.05
CA GLN A 132 -2.44 -2.83 19.19
C GLN A 132 -1.14 -3.64 19.15
N GLN A 133 -0.74 -4.15 17.99
CA GLN A 133 0.51 -4.91 17.84
C GLN A 133 1.72 -3.99 18.06
N LEU A 134 1.68 -2.77 17.52
CA LEU A 134 2.75 -1.79 17.72
C LEU A 134 2.90 -1.42 19.19
N THR A 135 1.80 -1.14 19.89
CA THR A 135 1.80 -0.85 21.33
C THR A 135 2.41 -2.00 22.14
N ARG A 136 2.03 -3.25 21.84
CA ARG A 136 2.60 -4.42 22.52
C ARG A 136 4.11 -4.54 22.31
N ALA A 137 4.58 -4.34 21.06
CA ALA A 137 6.00 -4.38 20.74
C ALA A 137 6.76 -3.25 21.47
N SER A 138 6.17 -2.07 21.56
CA SER A 138 6.65 -0.88 22.25
C SER A 138 6.83 -1.14 23.75
N GLU A 139 5.77 -1.64 24.41
CA GLU A 139 5.78 -2.00 25.84
C GLU A 139 6.83 -3.07 26.18
N GLN A 140 6.94 -4.12 25.35
CA GLN A 140 7.92 -5.20 25.54
C GLN A 140 9.37 -4.72 25.51
N ARG A 141 9.63 -3.61 24.79
CA ARG A 141 10.96 -3.01 24.69
C ARG A 141 11.19 -1.83 25.62
N GLY A 142 10.16 -1.37 26.31
CA GLY A 142 10.22 -0.15 27.09
C GLY A 142 10.54 1.09 26.26
N GLN A 143 10.04 1.12 25.02
CA GLN A 143 10.26 2.20 24.05
C GLN A 143 8.89 2.73 23.62
N ASP A 144 8.70 4.04 23.66
CA ASP A 144 7.44 4.68 23.33
C ASP A 144 7.43 5.00 21.82
N VAL A 145 6.85 4.09 21.01
CA VAL A 145 6.82 4.19 19.54
C VAL A 145 5.40 4.09 19.04
N HIS A 146 5.01 5.10 18.29
CA HIS A 146 3.71 5.22 17.65
C HIS A 146 3.83 5.40 16.13
N CYS A 147 2.74 5.19 15.43
CA CYS A 147 2.60 5.53 14.01
C CYS A 147 1.36 6.37 13.81
N SER A 148 1.45 7.36 12.94
CA SER A 148 0.31 8.11 12.43
C SER A 148 -0.06 7.62 11.05
N VAL A 149 -1.38 7.62 10.74
CA VAL A 149 -1.89 7.13 9.44
C VAL A 149 -2.82 8.17 8.83
N GLY A 150 -2.64 8.44 7.55
CA GLY A 150 -3.56 9.23 6.73
C GLY A 150 -4.17 8.37 5.64
N VAL A 151 -5.48 8.44 5.46
CA VAL A 151 -6.25 7.57 4.57
C VAL A 151 -7.01 8.39 3.55
N CYS A 152 -6.90 8.03 2.26
CA CYS A 152 -7.84 8.41 1.22
C CYS A 152 -8.74 7.21 0.90
N ARG A 153 -10.03 7.32 1.17
CA ARG A 153 -11.03 6.28 0.95
C ARG A 153 -11.79 6.56 -0.35
N ILE A 154 -11.79 5.59 -1.23
CA ILE A 154 -12.40 5.66 -2.56
C ILE A 154 -13.59 4.70 -2.57
N ALA A 155 -14.80 5.25 -2.43
CA ALA A 155 -16.04 4.46 -2.47
C ALA A 155 -16.56 4.33 -3.91
N ALA A 156 -17.31 3.27 -4.19
CA ALA A 156 -18.04 3.11 -5.43
C ALA A 156 -19.09 4.23 -5.60
N ILE A 157 -19.30 4.68 -6.83
CA ILE A 157 -20.43 5.58 -7.14
C ILE A 157 -21.72 4.77 -7.03
N ARG A 158 -22.50 5.03 -6.00
CA ARG A 158 -23.86 4.51 -5.92
C ARG A 158 -24.75 5.34 -6.83
N ILE A 159 -25.03 4.85 -8.04
CA ILE A 159 -26.07 5.44 -8.89
C ILE A 159 -27.39 5.16 -8.20
N SER A 160 -27.88 6.13 -7.42
CA SER A 160 -29.25 6.14 -6.86
C SER A 160 -30.20 6.48 -8.01
N GLY A 161 -30.54 5.50 -8.83
CA GLY A 161 -31.38 5.68 -10.00
C GLY A 161 -32.42 4.56 -10.07
N ASN A 162 -33.67 4.94 -9.91
CA ASN A 162 -34.83 4.19 -10.32
C ASN A 162 -34.60 3.61 -11.73
N ARG A 163 -34.61 2.29 -11.87
CA ARG A 163 -34.61 1.65 -13.18
C ARG A 163 -35.92 1.96 -13.88
N ASP A 164 -35.99 3.09 -14.55
CA ASP A 164 -36.93 3.23 -15.62
C ASP A 164 -36.41 2.47 -16.85
N THR A 165 -37.03 1.30 -17.04
CA THR A 165 -36.83 0.49 -18.23
C THR A 165 -37.56 1.16 -19.40
N SER A 166 -36.93 2.06 -20.10
CA SER A 166 -37.28 2.39 -21.48
C SER A 166 -36.01 2.37 -22.34
N ARG A 167 -35.86 1.24 -23.05
CA ARG A 167 -34.95 1.13 -24.19
C ARG A 167 -35.32 2.21 -25.19
N ASN A 168 -34.40 3.08 -25.52
CA ASN A 168 -34.30 3.64 -26.87
C ASN A 168 -32.84 3.55 -27.33
N THR A 169 -32.69 2.74 -28.36
CA THR A 169 -31.52 2.64 -29.24
C THR A 169 -31.34 3.95 -29.98
N ASP A 170 -30.10 4.21 -30.33
CA ASP A 170 -29.54 5.12 -31.33
C ASP A 170 -28.96 6.44 -30.80
N GLY A 171 -27.62 6.47 -30.81
CA GLY A 171 -26.82 7.67 -30.61
C GLY A 171 -25.34 7.33 -30.38
N GLU A 172 -24.60 7.13 -31.50
CA GLU A 172 -23.15 7.16 -31.51
C GLU A 172 -22.67 8.51 -30.97
N ASN A 173 -22.11 8.52 -29.77
CA ASN A 173 -21.08 9.39 -29.27
C ASN A 173 -20.79 8.92 -27.83
N GLY A 174 -19.96 7.87 -27.72
CA GLY A 174 -19.48 7.39 -26.44
C GLY A 174 -18.52 8.43 -25.85
N GLU A 175 -19.02 9.36 -25.08
CA GLU A 175 -18.21 9.98 -24.03
C GLU A 175 -17.87 8.88 -23.04
N ASP A 176 -16.59 8.54 -23.01
CA ASP A 176 -15.97 7.60 -22.07
C ASP A 176 -16.09 8.18 -20.66
N THR A 177 -17.26 8.04 -20.05
CA THR A 177 -17.52 8.35 -18.65
C THR A 177 -16.88 7.29 -17.75
N ARG A 178 -15.59 7.01 -17.96
CA ARG A 178 -14.75 6.44 -16.93
C ARG A 178 -14.61 7.53 -15.90
N GLY A 179 -15.38 7.47 -14.84
CA GLY A 179 -15.17 8.23 -13.62
C GLY A 179 -13.84 7.79 -13.01
N GLY A 180 -12.75 8.09 -13.73
CA GLY A 180 -11.40 7.67 -13.38
C GLY A 180 -11.00 8.32 -12.06
N VAL A 181 -10.50 7.52 -11.15
CA VAL A 181 -9.93 8.02 -9.90
C VAL A 181 -8.55 8.58 -10.20
N ASP A 182 -8.34 9.87 -9.91
CA ASP A 182 -7.01 10.47 -10.03
C ASP A 182 -6.10 9.99 -8.90
N PHE A 183 -5.14 9.14 -9.24
CA PHE A 183 -4.13 8.64 -8.31
C PHE A 183 -3.37 9.76 -7.60
N GLY A 184 -3.01 10.84 -8.33
CA GLY A 184 -2.28 11.98 -7.74
C GLY A 184 -3.11 12.73 -6.70
N GLN A 185 -4.42 12.85 -6.91
CA GLN A 185 -5.33 13.45 -5.95
C GLN A 185 -5.50 12.56 -4.71
N CYS A 186 -5.67 11.24 -4.88
CA CYS A 186 -5.74 10.31 -3.74
C CYS A 186 -4.49 10.36 -2.88
N VAL A 187 -3.32 10.41 -3.50
CA VAL A 187 -2.04 10.57 -2.80
C VAL A 187 -2.02 11.86 -1.98
N LYS A 188 -2.42 12.99 -2.56
CA LYS A 188 -2.47 14.28 -1.86
C LYS A 188 -3.43 14.26 -0.67
N GLN A 189 -4.59 13.62 -0.83
CA GLN A 189 -5.59 13.52 0.24
C GLN A 189 -5.11 12.65 1.39
N ALA A 190 -4.47 11.51 1.10
CA ALA A 190 -3.91 10.64 2.12
C ALA A 190 -2.74 11.32 2.87
N ASP A 191 -1.88 12.06 2.15
CA ASP A 191 -0.79 12.85 2.75
C ASP A 191 -1.33 13.98 3.64
N LEU A 192 -2.35 14.71 3.19
CA LEU A 192 -3.02 15.74 4.00
C LEU A 192 -3.66 15.15 5.26
N ALA A 193 -4.33 14.00 5.15
CA ALA A 193 -4.90 13.30 6.29
C ALA A 193 -3.79 12.90 7.30
N LEU A 194 -2.64 12.41 6.83
CA LEU A 194 -1.49 12.11 7.68
C LEU A 194 -0.95 13.36 8.36
N TYR A 195 -0.79 14.46 7.62
CA TYR A 195 -0.33 15.74 8.19
C TYR A 195 -1.24 16.22 9.33
N GLU A 196 -2.56 16.12 9.15
CA GLU A 196 -3.52 16.49 10.19
C GLU A 196 -3.45 15.55 11.39
N THR A 197 -3.31 14.23 11.14
CA THR A 197 -3.11 13.24 12.23
C THR A 197 -1.88 13.62 13.06
N LYS A 198 -0.75 13.87 12.43
CA LYS A 198 0.49 14.25 13.12
C LYS A 198 0.37 15.56 13.90
N ARG A 199 -0.44 16.51 13.40
CA ARG A 199 -0.60 17.82 14.02
C ARG A 199 -1.54 17.79 15.22
N PHE A 200 -2.61 17.02 15.15
CA PHE A 200 -3.70 17.11 16.13
C PHE A 200 -3.83 15.89 17.03
N ASN A 201 -3.44 14.71 16.56
CA ASN A 201 -3.67 13.45 17.30
C ASN A 201 -2.70 12.34 16.84
N LYS A 202 -1.41 12.48 17.16
CA LYS A 202 -0.39 11.46 16.84
C LYS A 202 -0.79 10.07 17.37
N GLY A 203 -0.32 9.03 16.73
CA GLY A 203 -0.60 7.65 17.13
C GLY A 203 -2.00 7.17 16.75
N THR A 204 -2.68 7.85 15.82
CA THR A 204 -4.02 7.52 15.33
C THR A 204 -4.11 7.61 13.82
N PHE A 205 -5.32 7.71 13.28
CA PHE A 205 -5.54 7.91 11.86
C PHE A 205 -6.60 8.97 11.57
N ASN A 206 -6.54 9.54 10.36
CA ASN A 206 -7.56 10.42 9.81
C ASN A 206 -7.93 9.95 8.39
N VAL A 207 -9.18 10.16 7.97
CA VAL A 207 -9.75 9.67 6.72
C VAL A 207 -10.32 10.80 5.89
N TYR A 208 -9.87 10.91 4.64
CA TYR A 208 -10.52 11.69 3.61
C TYR A 208 -11.29 10.79 2.66
N ASN A 209 -12.54 11.14 2.36
CA ASN A 209 -13.30 10.47 1.32
C ASN A 209 -12.98 11.12 -0.02
N TYR A 210 -12.59 10.30 -0.99
CA TYR A 210 -12.37 10.77 -2.35
C TYR A 210 -13.69 11.15 -3.01
N ASP A 211 -13.78 12.38 -3.48
CA ASP A 211 -14.93 12.85 -4.26
C ASP A 211 -14.68 12.55 -5.74
N ARG A 212 -15.57 11.75 -6.33
CA ARG A 212 -15.56 11.39 -7.76
C ARG A 212 -16.42 12.35 -8.62
N SER A 213 -16.80 13.52 -8.07
CA SER A 213 -17.58 14.52 -8.80
C SER A 213 -16.80 15.19 -9.94
#